data_f85140db8b6721df980fccd7a2a9a35d
#
_entry.id   f85140db8b6721df980fccd7a2a9a35d
#
_cell.length_a   1.000
_cell.length_b   1.000
_cell.length_c   1.000
_cell.angle_alpha   90.00
_cell.angle_beta   90.00
_cell.angle_gamma   90.00
#
_symmetry.space_group_name_H-M   'P 1'
#
loop_
_entity.id
_entity.type
_entity.pdbx_description
1 polymer ?
#
loop_
_entity_poly.entity_id
_entity_poly.type
_entity_poly.pdbx_seq_one_letter_code
_entity_poly.pdbx_strand_id
1 'polypeptide(L)' 'MKDIDDMIPDEVATVINRQIASCDWHEGHPIEVFQQDGYTCVRYASGNWWHYDPEKGTWW' A
#
# COMPACT_ATOMS: atom_id res chain seq x y z
N MET A 1 15.91 14.07 0.73
CA MET A 1 14.88 13.53 1.62
C MET A 1 14.03 12.53 0.85
N LYS A 2 13.79 11.36 1.42
CA LYS A 2 12.98 10.34 0.75
C LYS A 2 11.50 10.59 0.99
N ASP A 3 10.72 10.52 -0.08
CA ASP A 3 9.26 10.53 0.06
C ASP A 3 8.78 9.19 0.55
N ILE A 4 7.56 9.15 1.10
CA ILE A 4 6.94 7.92 1.55
C ILE A 4 6.85 6.90 0.40
N ASP A 5 6.64 7.36 -0.83
CA ASP A 5 6.56 6.50 -2.01
C ASP A 5 7.87 5.73 -2.25
N ASP A 6 9.01 6.31 -1.90
CA ASP A 6 10.31 5.65 -2.03
C ASP A 6 10.48 4.49 -1.04
N MET A 7 9.66 4.45 0.00
CA MET A 7 9.67 3.38 1.00
C MET A 7 8.81 2.18 0.58
N ILE A 8 8.00 2.36 -0.46
CA ILE A 8 7.13 1.29 -0.96
C ILE A 8 7.89 0.50 -2.02
N PRO A 9 8.12 -0.81 -1.81
CA PRO A 9 8.76 -1.64 -2.84
C PRO A 9 7.96 -1.62 -4.15
N ASP A 10 8.64 -1.70 -5.28
CA ASP A 10 7.99 -1.65 -6.60
C ASP A 10 6.91 -2.72 -6.75
N GLU A 11 7.16 -3.90 -6.25
CA GLU A 11 6.22 -5.02 -6.30
C GLU A 11 4.95 -4.74 -5.51
N VAL A 12 5.08 -4.01 -4.39
CA VAL A 12 3.94 -3.59 -3.58
C VAL A 12 3.19 -2.46 -4.30
N ALA A 13 3.93 -1.52 -4.89
CA ALA A 13 3.32 -0.42 -5.65
C ALA A 13 2.45 -0.95 -6.79
N THR A 14 2.85 -2.04 -7.44
CA THR A 14 2.07 -2.69 -8.48
C THR A 14 0.72 -3.18 -7.94
N VAL A 15 0.73 -3.78 -6.74
CA VAL A 15 -0.50 -4.25 -6.10
C VAL A 15 -1.39 -3.07 -5.71
N ILE A 16 -0.80 -1.99 -5.18
CA ILE A 16 -1.54 -0.79 -4.82
C ILE A 16 -2.24 -0.20 -6.04
N ASN A 17 -1.54 -0.11 -7.18
CA ASN A 17 -2.13 0.40 -8.40
C ASN A 17 -3.31 -0.46 -8.86
N ARG A 18 -3.21 -1.77 -8.69
CA ARG A 18 -4.29 -2.70 -9.01
C ARG A 18 -5.48 -2.49 -8.09
N GLN A 19 -5.23 -2.26 -6.80
CA GLN A 19 -6.26 -1.95 -5.81
C GLN A 19 -7.01 -0.67 -6.18
N ILE A 20 -6.26 0.38 -6.51
CA ILE A 20 -6.83 1.67 -6.89
C ILE A 20 -7.72 1.53 -8.13
N ALA A 21 -7.27 0.76 -9.11
CA ALA A 21 -8.02 0.52 -10.34
C ALA A 21 -9.29 -0.34 -10.12
N SER A 22 -9.31 -1.14 -9.06
CA SER A 22 -10.39 -2.10 -8.79
C SER A 22 -11.52 -1.52 -7.94
N CYS A 23 -11.31 -0.37 -7.31
CA CYS A 23 -12.28 0.19 -6.38
C CYS A 23 -12.37 1.71 -6.53
N ASP A 24 -13.39 2.28 -5.88
CA ASP A 24 -13.58 3.73 -5.84
C ASP A 24 -12.67 4.29 -4.76
N TRP A 25 -11.50 4.77 -5.16
CA TRP A 25 -10.43 5.13 -4.23
C TRP A 25 -10.69 6.46 -3.55
N HIS A 26 -10.85 6.44 -2.23
CA HIS A 26 -11.07 7.64 -1.42
C HIS A 26 -10.08 7.76 -0.26
N GLU A 27 -8.98 7.01 -0.31
CA GLU A 27 -8.07 6.92 0.84
C GLU A 27 -7.01 8.02 0.86
N GLY A 28 -6.80 8.68 -0.27
CA GLY A 28 -5.76 9.71 -0.37
C GLY A 28 -4.39 9.11 -0.59
N HIS A 29 -3.36 9.86 -0.22
CA HIS A 29 -1.97 9.45 -0.43
C HIS A 29 -1.47 8.60 0.75
N PRO A 30 -0.40 7.79 0.53
CA PRO A 30 0.22 7.04 1.63
C PRO A 30 0.86 7.98 2.64
N ILE A 31 0.74 7.65 3.93
CA ILE A 31 1.36 8.43 5.00
C ILE A 31 2.30 7.61 5.86
N GLU A 32 2.23 6.28 5.78
CA GLU A 32 3.06 5.40 6.59
C GLU A 32 3.26 4.07 5.88
N VAL A 33 4.48 3.55 5.93
CA VAL A 33 4.80 2.19 5.45
C VAL A 33 5.39 1.43 6.63
N PHE A 34 4.85 0.25 6.92
CA PHE A 34 5.30 -0.54 8.06
C PHE A 34 5.19 -2.04 7.73
N GLN A 35 5.75 -2.86 8.62
CA GLN A 35 5.72 -4.31 8.49
C GLN A 35 4.83 -4.89 9.57
N GLN A 36 3.97 -5.83 9.20
CA GLN A 36 3.15 -6.55 10.17
C GLN A 36 2.85 -7.95 9.64
N ASP A 37 3.02 -8.95 10.50
CA ASP A 37 2.76 -10.36 10.18
C ASP A 37 3.56 -10.85 8.95
N GLY A 38 4.73 -10.24 8.72
CA GLY A 38 5.59 -10.60 7.60
C GLY A 38 5.21 -9.93 6.29
N TYR A 39 4.25 -9.01 6.29
CA TYR A 39 3.80 -8.31 5.09
C TYR A 39 4.09 -6.82 5.17
N THR A 40 4.31 -6.22 4.00
CA THR A 40 4.41 -4.76 3.91
C THR A 40 3.01 -4.17 3.97
N CYS A 41 2.81 -3.22 4.87
CA CYS A 41 1.53 -2.54 5.07
C CYS A 41 1.69 -1.06 4.77
N VAL A 42 0.62 -0.45 4.27
CA VAL A 42 0.59 0.98 3.97
C VAL A 42 -0.66 1.60 4.59
N ARG A 43 -0.46 2.69 5.33
CA ARG A 43 -1.54 3.50 5.87
C ARG A 43 -1.71 4.74 5.00
N TYR A 44 -2.94 5.12 4.77
CA TYR A 44 -3.30 6.24 3.91
C TYR A 44 -3.84 7.43 4.71
N ALA A 45 -3.96 8.57 4.05
CA ALA A 45 -4.41 9.81 4.68
C ALA A 45 -5.77 9.68 5.36
N SER A 46 -6.63 8.80 4.87
CA SER A 46 -7.94 8.51 5.47
C SER A 46 -7.85 7.87 6.86
N GLY A 47 -6.68 7.30 7.21
CA GLY A 47 -6.48 6.52 8.41
C GLY A 47 -6.62 5.01 8.20
N ASN A 48 -7.15 4.60 7.08
CA ASN A 48 -7.26 3.18 6.73
C ASN A 48 -5.90 2.64 6.29
N TRP A 49 -5.70 1.33 6.47
CA TRP A 49 -4.45 0.69 6.08
C TRP A 49 -4.72 -0.75 5.65
N TRP A 50 -3.83 -1.28 4.83
CA TRP A 50 -3.94 -2.64 4.31
C TRP A 50 -2.61 -3.35 4.32
N HIS A 51 -2.68 -4.69 4.42
CA HIS A 51 -1.55 -5.57 4.15
C HIS A 51 -1.46 -5.77 2.63
N TYR A 52 -0.26 -5.94 2.12
CA TYR A 52 -0.04 -6.23 0.70
C TYR A 52 0.79 -7.48 0.53
N ASP A 53 0.33 -8.39 -0.32
CA ASP A 53 1.04 -9.61 -0.68
C ASP A 53 1.40 -9.53 -2.18
N PRO A 54 2.62 -9.06 -2.52
CA PRO A 54 3.01 -8.92 -3.92
C PRO A 54 3.16 -10.27 -4.64
N GLU A 55 3.45 -11.33 -3.90
CA GLU A 55 3.59 -12.65 -4.48
C GLU A 55 2.27 -13.14 -5.04
N LYS A 56 1.18 -12.88 -4.35
CA LYS A 56 -0.18 -13.26 -4.77
C LYS A 56 -0.91 -12.14 -5.46
N GLY A 57 -0.42 -10.92 -5.37
CA GLY A 57 -1.08 -9.74 -5.92
C GLY A 57 -2.36 -9.38 -5.18
N THR A 58 -2.41 -9.64 -3.88
CA THR A 58 -3.61 -9.44 -3.05
C THR A 58 -3.36 -8.44 -1.94
N TRP A 59 -4.46 -7.94 -1.37
CA TRP A 59 -4.44 -7.03 -0.22
C TRP A 59 -5.63 -7.34 0.71
N TRP A 60 -5.48 -6.95 1.99
CA TRP A 60 -6.58 -7.12 2.97
C TRP A 60 -6.45 -6.20 4.17
#